data_1261fd4fda3ebe65e1629c99ea6d706b
#
_entry.id   1261fd4fda3ebe65e1629c99ea6d706b
#
_cell.length_a   1.000
_cell.length_b   1.000
_cell.length_c   1.000
_cell.angle_alpha   90.00
_cell.angle_beta   90.00
_cell.angle_gamma   90.00
#
_symmetry.space_group_name_H-M   'P 1'
#
loop_
_entity.id
_entity.type
_entity.pdbx_description
1 polymer ?
#
loop_
_entity_poly.entity_id
_entity_poly.type
_entity_poly.pdbx_seq_one_letter_code
_entity_poly.pdbx_strand_id
1 'polypeptide(L)'
;DALPIWTLSAVQNAQFKTAQNEELVGAALSIANAGVTSIVDAAYAPTPTAAHTFVPGTEVELVKAEDGKGMGTWVYRFGKDATEGATAVKLNVPGKAIKLAKEYRTTLTWTLKSVPTNVGG
;
A
#
# COMPACT_ATOMS: atom_id res chain seq x y z
N ASP A 1 -11.86 28.42 -2.80
CA ASP A 1 -11.46 27.31 -3.67
C ASP A 1 -10.67 26.27 -2.89
N ALA A 2 -11.37 25.23 -2.54
CA ALA A 2 -10.76 24.14 -1.80
C ALA A 2 -10.03 23.20 -2.74
N LEU A 3 -8.85 22.75 -2.31
CA LEU A 3 -8.16 21.67 -3.00
C LEU A 3 -8.76 20.33 -2.59
N PRO A 4 -8.82 19.33 -3.49
CA PRO A 4 -9.35 18.04 -3.12
C PRO A 4 -8.44 17.34 -2.11
N ILE A 5 -9.06 16.60 -1.21
CA ILE A 5 -8.35 15.62 -0.38
C ILE A 5 -8.43 14.31 -1.13
N TRP A 6 -7.32 13.60 -1.21
CA TRP A 6 -7.33 12.30 -1.85
C TRP A 6 -6.60 11.26 -0.99
N THR A 7 -7.01 10.02 -1.17
CA THR A 7 -6.37 8.88 -0.52
C THR A 7 -6.09 7.80 -1.53
N LEU A 8 -4.96 7.14 -1.36
CA LEU A 8 -4.61 5.93 -2.12
C LEU A 8 -4.70 4.75 -1.16
N SER A 9 -5.54 3.80 -1.49
CA SER A 9 -5.78 2.61 -0.70
C SER A 9 -5.50 1.37 -1.52
N ALA A 10 -5.29 0.26 -0.84
CA ALA A 10 -5.16 -1.04 -1.49
C ALA A 10 -5.83 -2.12 -0.67
N VAL A 11 -6.32 -3.14 -1.36
CA VAL A 11 -6.85 -4.34 -0.73
C VAL A 11 -6.18 -5.56 -1.36
N GLN A 12 -5.73 -6.48 -0.52
CA GLN A 12 -5.30 -7.80 -0.97
C GLN A 12 -6.58 -8.62 -1.20
N ASN A 13 -6.83 -9.02 -2.45
CA ASN A 13 -8.13 -9.59 -2.82
C ASN A 13 -8.36 -10.98 -2.24
N ALA A 14 -7.29 -11.75 -2.08
CA ALA A 14 -7.38 -13.10 -1.54
C ALA A 14 -6.04 -13.51 -0.93
N GLN A 15 -6.02 -14.61 -0.21
CA GLN A 15 -4.78 -15.24 0.25
C GLN A 15 -3.96 -15.71 -0.95
N PHE A 16 -2.65 -15.80 -0.76
CA PHE A 16 -1.77 -16.42 -1.76
C PHE A 16 -2.24 -17.83 -2.05
N LYS A 17 -2.33 -18.17 -3.32
CA LYS A 17 -2.79 -19.52 -3.73
C LYS A 17 -2.17 -19.91 -5.06
N THR A 18 -2.15 -21.23 -5.29
CA THR A 18 -1.71 -21.82 -6.55
C THR A 18 -2.81 -21.70 -7.62
N ALA A 19 -2.48 -22.07 -8.85
CA ALA A 19 -3.44 -22.10 -9.94
C ALA A 19 -4.60 -23.09 -9.66
N GLN A 20 -4.39 -24.05 -8.77
CA GLN A 20 -5.41 -25.01 -8.35
C GLN A 20 -6.15 -24.60 -7.08
N ASN A 21 -6.03 -23.32 -6.67
CA ASN A 21 -6.67 -22.76 -5.47
C ASN A 21 -6.18 -23.35 -4.13
N GLU A 22 -4.98 -23.88 -4.11
CA GLU A 22 -4.36 -24.34 -2.86
C GLU A 22 -3.77 -23.15 -2.14
N GLU A 23 -4.30 -22.79 -0.99
CA GLU A 23 -3.91 -21.62 -0.24
C GLU A 23 -2.62 -21.80 0.55
N LEU A 24 -1.82 -20.74 0.64
CA LEU A 24 -0.69 -20.65 1.56
C LEU A 24 -1.22 -20.13 2.90
N VAL A 25 -1.67 -21.07 3.72
CA VAL A 25 -2.40 -20.74 4.96
C VAL A 25 -1.54 -19.94 5.92
N GLY A 26 -2.08 -18.81 6.39
CA GLY A 26 -1.42 -17.97 7.37
C GLY A 26 -0.34 -17.05 6.81
N ALA A 27 -0.09 -17.08 5.50
CA ALA A 27 0.85 -16.15 4.90
C ALA A 27 0.36 -14.71 5.05
N ALA A 28 1.27 -13.80 5.40
CA ALA A 28 0.95 -12.41 5.59
C ALA A 28 1.91 -11.52 4.80
N LEU A 29 1.34 -10.68 3.96
CA LEU A 29 2.07 -9.67 3.20
C LEU A 29 2.06 -8.37 4.00
N SER A 30 3.21 -7.77 4.21
CA SER A 30 3.30 -6.49 4.89
C SER A 30 4.20 -5.53 4.13
N ILE A 31 3.96 -4.24 4.37
CA ILE A 31 4.75 -3.16 3.79
C ILE A 31 5.24 -2.25 4.91
N ALA A 32 6.41 -1.69 4.72
CA ALA A 32 7.03 -0.76 5.66
C ALA A 32 7.91 0.21 4.88
N ASN A 33 8.43 1.21 5.56
CA ASN A 33 9.38 2.17 5.00
C ASN A 33 8.86 2.82 3.70
N ALA A 34 7.54 3.01 3.62
CA ALA A 34 6.93 3.66 2.48
C ALA A 34 7.22 5.16 2.51
N GLY A 35 7.46 5.73 1.35
CA GLY A 35 7.70 7.15 1.23
C GLY A 35 7.20 7.69 -0.10
N VAL A 36 7.12 9.00 -0.18
CA VAL A 36 6.77 9.70 -1.41
C VAL A 36 7.90 10.63 -1.79
N THR A 37 8.13 10.77 -3.08
CA THR A 37 9.16 11.66 -3.58
C THR A 37 8.72 12.34 -4.87
N SER A 38 9.21 13.54 -5.10
CA SER A 38 8.94 14.32 -6.30
C SER A 38 9.95 15.45 -6.40
N ILE A 39 9.95 16.15 -7.53
CA ILE A 39 10.66 17.42 -7.66
C ILE A 39 9.86 18.59 -7.06
N VAL A 40 8.61 18.34 -6.69
CA VAL A 40 7.76 19.34 -6.03
C VAL A 40 8.24 19.53 -4.59
N ASP A 41 8.07 20.75 -4.06
CA ASP A 41 8.45 21.07 -2.68
C ASP A 41 7.83 20.07 -1.69
N ALA A 42 8.62 19.59 -0.77
CA ALA A 42 8.18 18.65 0.27
C ALA A 42 7.04 19.19 1.14
N ALA A 43 6.85 20.52 1.17
CA ALA A 43 5.72 21.13 1.88
C ALA A 43 4.36 20.67 1.33
N TYR A 44 4.32 20.22 0.07
CA TYR A 44 3.10 19.74 -0.59
C TYR A 44 3.01 18.22 -0.60
N ALA A 45 3.92 17.53 0.07
CA ALA A 45 3.96 16.07 0.07
C ALA A 45 2.69 15.50 0.70
N PRO A 46 2.06 14.49 0.05
CA PRO A 46 1.08 13.69 0.74
C PRO A 46 1.76 12.86 1.83
N THR A 47 0.99 12.38 2.78
CA THR A 47 1.52 11.61 3.91
C THR A 47 1.35 10.12 3.64
N PRO A 48 2.45 9.36 3.52
CA PRO A 48 2.35 7.91 3.50
C PRO A 48 2.04 7.40 4.91
N THR A 49 1.28 6.32 4.98
CA THR A 49 1.00 5.72 6.27
C THR A 49 2.18 4.86 6.73
N ALA A 50 2.17 4.51 8.02
CA ALA A 50 3.17 3.63 8.61
C ALA A 50 3.05 2.21 8.06
N ALA A 51 3.87 1.30 8.59
CA ALA A 51 3.84 -0.10 8.19
C ALA A 51 2.45 -0.71 8.34
N HIS A 52 2.07 -1.54 7.37
CA HIS A 52 0.79 -2.25 7.37
C HIS A 52 1.00 -3.71 7.03
N THR A 53 0.22 -4.57 7.69
CA THR A 53 0.07 -5.97 7.30
C THR A 53 -1.29 -6.11 6.62
N PHE A 54 -1.30 -6.62 5.39
CA PHE A 54 -2.55 -6.84 4.68
C PHE A 54 -3.29 -8.04 5.26
N VAL A 55 -4.59 -7.86 5.42
CA VAL A 55 -5.51 -8.95 5.72
C VAL A 55 -6.38 -9.12 4.49
N PRO A 56 -6.42 -10.29 3.84
CA PRO A 56 -7.20 -10.46 2.63
C PRO A 56 -8.64 -9.96 2.80
N GLY A 57 -9.09 -9.15 1.85
CA GLY A 57 -10.41 -8.57 1.86
C GLY A 57 -10.56 -7.26 2.63
N THR A 58 -9.54 -6.83 3.36
CA THR A 58 -9.57 -5.59 4.14
C THR A 58 -8.79 -4.49 3.43
N GLU A 59 -9.45 -3.38 3.14
CA GLU A 59 -8.79 -2.21 2.53
C GLU A 59 -7.92 -1.50 3.55
N VAL A 60 -6.72 -1.10 3.13
CA VAL A 60 -5.82 -0.27 3.93
C VAL A 60 -5.51 1.02 3.17
N GLU A 61 -5.52 2.13 3.91
CA GLU A 61 -5.12 3.43 3.36
C GLU A 61 -3.60 3.53 3.41
N LEU A 62 -2.98 3.85 2.27
CA LEU A 62 -1.53 3.87 2.14
C LEU A 62 -0.95 5.26 2.04
N VAL A 63 -1.65 6.17 1.36
CA VAL A 63 -1.21 7.56 1.22
C VAL A 63 -2.42 8.47 1.35
N LYS A 64 -2.24 9.56 2.07
CA LYS A 64 -3.30 10.57 2.23
C LYS A 64 -2.74 11.95 1.90
N ALA A 65 -3.46 12.68 1.07
CA ALA A 65 -3.17 14.08 0.80
C ALA A 65 -4.25 14.93 1.45
N GLU A 66 -3.82 15.71 2.44
CA GLU A 66 -4.68 16.69 3.09
C GLU A 66 -4.87 17.91 2.19
N ASP A 67 -5.77 18.80 2.60
CA ASP A 67 -6.00 20.06 1.92
C ASP A 67 -4.68 20.82 1.74
N GLY A 68 -4.41 21.26 0.53
CA GLY A 68 -3.17 21.94 0.18
C GLY A 68 -1.96 21.04 -0.05
N LYS A 69 -2.15 19.75 0.00
CA LYS A 69 -1.07 18.76 -0.19
C LYS A 69 -1.34 17.88 -1.42
N GLY A 70 -0.31 17.18 -1.85
CA GLY A 70 -0.45 16.14 -2.86
C GLY A 70 -0.58 16.62 -4.29
N MET A 71 -0.44 17.91 -4.57
CA MET A 71 -0.45 18.40 -5.93
C MET A 71 0.87 18.10 -6.63
N GLY A 72 0.84 17.89 -7.94
CA GLY A 72 2.00 17.53 -8.74
C GLY A 72 2.13 16.02 -8.89
N THR A 73 3.29 15.61 -9.35
CA THR A 73 3.60 14.18 -9.53
C THR A 73 4.38 13.67 -8.34
N TRP A 74 3.87 12.62 -7.72
CA TRP A 74 4.51 11.98 -6.56
C TRP A 74 4.77 10.52 -6.85
N VAL A 75 5.97 10.06 -6.49
CA VAL A 75 6.33 8.65 -6.61
C VAL A 75 6.20 8.02 -5.23
N TYR A 76 5.30 7.07 -5.09
CA TYR A 76 5.13 6.29 -3.88
C TYR A 76 6.07 5.09 -3.97
N ARG A 77 6.98 4.97 -3.01
CA ARG A 77 8.02 3.94 -3.05
C ARG A 77 8.16 3.25 -1.71
N PHE A 78 8.68 2.04 -1.76
CA PHE A 78 8.93 1.22 -0.58
C PHE A 78 10.44 1.17 -0.32
N GLY A 79 10.89 1.97 0.67
CA GLY A 79 12.29 2.14 0.97
C GLY A 79 12.96 3.20 0.10
N LYS A 80 13.82 4.00 0.68
CA LYS A 80 14.54 5.06 -0.04
C LYS A 80 15.78 4.57 -0.78
N ASP A 81 16.26 3.38 -0.42
CA ASP A 81 17.44 2.76 -1.00
C ASP A 81 17.35 1.24 -0.89
N ALA A 82 18.38 0.53 -1.37
CA ALA A 82 18.40 -0.92 -1.36
C ALA A 82 18.33 -1.50 0.06
N THR A 83 18.91 -0.82 1.04
CA THR A 83 18.91 -1.28 2.43
C THR A 83 17.51 -1.24 3.02
N GLU A 84 16.78 -0.14 2.86
CA GLU A 84 15.39 -0.04 3.30
C GLU A 84 14.46 -0.91 2.47
N GLY A 85 14.71 -0.98 1.15
CA GLY A 85 13.91 -1.79 0.24
C GLY A 85 13.93 -3.27 0.59
N ALA A 86 15.04 -3.76 1.13
CA ALA A 86 15.18 -5.16 1.52
C ALA A 86 14.19 -5.57 2.61
N THR A 87 13.68 -4.62 3.39
CA THR A 87 12.71 -4.88 4.47
C THR A 87 11.38 -4.18 4.27
N ALA A 88 11.21 -3.48 3.14
CA ALA A 88 10.02 -2.67 2.92
C ALA A 88 8.79 -3.50 2.54
N VAL A 89 9.00 -4.62 1.85
CA VAL A 89 7.94 -5.54 1.49
C VAL A 89 8.33 -6.90 2.03
N LYS A 90 7.48 -7.48 2.87
CA LYS A 90 7.76 -8.75 3.55
C LYS A 90 6.63 -9.72 3.35
N LEU A 91 6.98 -10.99 3.19
CA LEU A 91 6.05 -12.10 3.23
C LEU A 91 6.42 -12.99 4.41
N ASN A 92 5.52 -13.12 5.36
CA ASN A 92 5.69 -14.04 6.48
C ASN A 92 4.86 -15.29 6.21
N VAL A 93 5.53 -16.45 6.18
CA VAL A 93 4.87 -17.72 6.00
C VAL A 93 5.09 -18.55 7.25
N PRO A 94 4.00 -18.86 8.01
CA PRO A 94 4.13 -19.64 9.24
C PRO A 94 4.76 -21.00 8.97
N GLY A 95 5.56 -21.48 9.93
CA GLY A 95 6.19 -22.80 9.81
C GLY A 95 5.22 -23.97 9.73
N LYS A 96 3.97 -23.75 10.17
CA LYS A 96 2.91 -24.76 10.12
C LYS A 96 2.21 -24.81 8.75
N ALA A 97 2.44 -23.85 7.87
CA ALA A 97 1.80 -23.84 6.57
C ALA A 97 2.34 -24.98 5.71
N ILE A 98 1.43 -25.67 5.02
CA ILE A 98 1.82 -26.68 4.03
C ILE A 98 2.29 -25.94 2.80
N LYS A 99 3.58 -26.08 2.48
CA LYS A 99 4.21 -25.41 1.34
C LYS A 99 4.41 -26.43 0.23
N LEU A 100 3.81 -26.15 -0.90
CA LEU A 100 3.99 -26.95 -2.11
C LEU A 100 5.06 -26.29 -2.97
N ALA A 101 5.81 -27.11 -3.74
CA ALA A 101 6.81 -26.57 -4.67
C ALA A 101 6.11 -26.03 -5.92
N LYS A 102 5.26 -25.01 -5.73
CA LYS A 102 4.44 -24.39 -6.77
C LYS A 102 4.50 -22.90 -6.64
N GLU A 103 4.04 -22.21 -7.67
CA GLU A 103 3.91 -20.77 -7.65
C GLU A 103 2.62 -20.39 -6.90
N TYR A 104 2.76 -19.46 -5.98
CA TYR A 104 1.65 -18.86 -5.23
C TYR A 104 1.50 -17.40 -5.66
N ARG A 105 0.26 -16.96 -5.88
CA ARG A 105 -0.04 -15.61 -6.29
C ARG A 105 -1.16 -15.00 -5.45
N THR A 106 -1.09 -13.69 -5.30
CA THR A 106 -2.21 -12.88 -4.84
C THR A 106 -2.29 -11.64 -5.72
N THR A 107 -3.38 -10.90 -5.59
CA THR A 107 -3.54 -9.63 -6.30
C THR A 107 -3.92 -8.55 -5.31
N LEU A 108 -3.53 -7.33 -5.64
CA LEU A 108 -3.91 -6.13 -4.91
C LEU A 108 -4.76 -5.27 -5.83
N THR A 109 -5.84 -4.73 -5.29
CA THR A 109 -6.62 -3.69 -5.99
C THR A 109 -6.31 -2.35 -5.36
N TRP A 110 -5.87 -1.42 -6.19
CA TRP A 110 -5.53 -0.06 -5.79
C TRP A 110 -6.71 0.86 -6.08
N THR A 111 -7.03 1.73 -5.14
CA THR A 111 -8.13 2.68 -5.29
C THR A 111 -7.66 4.06 -4.92
N LEU A 112 -7.86 5.00 -5.82
CA LEU A 112 -7.66 6.43 -5.57
C LEU A 112 -9.03 7.04 -5.33
N LYS A 113 -9.23 7.60 -4.14
CA LYS A 113 -10.46 8.29 -3.79
C LYS A 113 -10.15 9.77 -3.65
N SER A 114 -10.98 10.59 -4.26
CA SER A 114 -10.85 12.04 -4.21
C SER A 114 -12.16 12.65 -3.75
N VAL A 115 -12.05 13.46 -2.70
CA VAL A 115 -13.22 14.18 -2.15
C VAL A 115 -12.87 15.66 -2.12
N PRO A 116 -13.66 16.51 -2.78
CA PRO A 116 -13.44 17.95 -2.67
C PRO A 116 -13.59 18.41 -1.23
N THR A 117 -12.65 19.26 -0.78
CA THR A 117 -12.79 19.88 0.53
C THR A 117 -13.93 20.86 0.50
N ASN A 118 -14.90 20.69 1.35
CA ASN A 118 -16.04 21.61 1.40
C ASN A 118 -15.75 22.73 2.40
N VAL A 119 -15.09 23.77 1.96
CA VAL A 119 -14.75 24.93 2.80
C VAL A 119 -15.65 26.12 2.51
N GLY A 120 -16.48 26.04 1.50
CA GLY A 120 -17.38 27.13 1.13
C GLY A 120 -18.72 27.06 1.82
N GLY A 121 -18.84 26.12 2.68
CA GLY A 121 -20.05 25.98 3.49
C GLY A 121 -21.05 25.15 2.92
#